data_26c02ad0a72e8036d0e654344b6d3f1a
#
_entry.id   26c02ad0a72e8036d0e654344b6d3f1a
#
_cell.length_a   1.000
_cell.length_b   1.000
_cell.length_c   1.000
_cell.angle_alpha   90.00
_cell.angle_beta   90.00
_cell.angle_gamma   90.00
#
_symmetry.space_group_name_H-M   'P 1'
#
loop_
_entity.id
_entity.type
_entity.pdbx_description
1 polymer ?
#
loop_
_entity_poly.entity_id
_entity_poly.type
_entity_poly.pdbx_seq_one_letter_code
_entity_poly.pdbx_strand_id
1 'polypeptide(L)'
;ANKIPNIFSKPLRTLDLFAGIGGIRLGFEKAGFQTVFSNDFDKNCKTTYDQNFENSKLIVEDIKNISVEDLPEFDFLLAGFPCQSFSIAGYREGFDDKKGRGNLFFEIARIIEARKPIGFMLENVKNLMSHDNGNTFNIIKQTLQDLGYHLKARVLNSMEYGNLPQNRERIYIIGFKNESYINKFTFPEKKRLTKSFRQILLSKVPEKYYYNNKPLYARIKDSVNDKNKVYQWRRKYVRENKKGVCPTLTANMGMGGHNVPIILDNQGIRKLTPLECSRIQGFPDSYKLPNIADSALYKQIGNSVSVTVIEEIAKNIKAALVA
;
A
#
# COMPACT_ATOMS: atom_id res chain seq x y z
N ALA A 1 -17.98 37.40 16.13
CA ALA A 1 -17.15 36.22 15.82
C ALA A 1 -18.07 35.11 15.33
N ASN A 2 -18.23 35.02 14.00
CA ASN A 2 -18.98 33.95 13.37
C ASN A 2 -18.20 32.64 13.56
N LYS A 3 -18.69 31.78 14.44
CA LYS A 3 -18.22 30.39 14.53
C LYS A 3 -18.60 29.73 13.22
N ILE A 4 -17.61 29.40 12.40
CA ILE A 4 -17.77 28.46 11.29
C ILE A 4 -18.30 27.18 11.93
N PRO A 5 -19.46 26.66 11.49
CA PRO A 5 -19.96 25.41 12.04
C PRO A 5 -18.89 24.35 11.87
N ASN A 6 -18.60 23.63 12.94
CA ASN A 6 -17.70 22.47 12.87
C ASN A 6 -18.41 21.42 12.00
N ILE A 7 -18.14 21.45 10.68
CA ILE A 7 -18.79 20.62 9.65
C ILE A 7 -18.48 19.14 9.91
N PHE A 8 -17.50 18.83 10.76
CA PHE A 8 -17.01 17.48 11.02
C PHE A 8 -17.25 17.04 12.48
N SER A 9 -18.46 17.20 12.97
CA SER A 9 -18.87 16.62 14.26
C SER A 9 -18.89 15.07 14.23
N LYS A 10 -18.79 14.45 13.05
CA LYS A 10 -18.73 13.00 12.82
C LYS A 10 -17.43 12.64 12.11
N PRO A 11 -16.90 11.40 12.30
CA PRO A 11 -15.75 10.93 11.56
C PRO A 11 -15.98 11.02 10.05
N LEU A 12 -14.95 11.43 9.30
CA LEU A 12 -14.95 11.39 7.85
C LEU A 12 -14.99 9.94 7.36
N ARG A 13 -15.86 9.66 6.41
CA ARG A 13 -16.14 8.32 5.88
C ARG A 13 -15.29 8.06 4.64
N THR A 14 -14.71 6.87 4.59
CA THR A 14 -13.83 6.49 3.46
C THR A 14 -14.35 5.25 2.74
N LEU A 15 -14.09 5.22 1.41
CA LEU A 15 -14.07 3.99 0.64
C LEU A 15 -12.66 3.44 0.63
N ASP A 16 -12.51 2.13 0.81
CA ASP A 16 -11.24 1.40 0.72
C ASP A 16 -11.28 0.52 -0.52
N LEU A 17 -10.79 1.04 -1.65
CA LEU A 17 -10.77 0.36 -2.93
C LEU A 17 -9.40 -0.25 -3.21
N PHE A 18 -9.37 -1.38 -3.93
CA PHE A 18 -8.15 -2.18 -4.06
C PHE A 18 -7.56 -2.47 -2.68
N ALA A 19 -8.44 -2.87 -1.78
CA ALA A 19 -8.20 -2.83 -0.33
C ALA A 19 -7.13 -3.82 0.14
N GLY A 20 -6.88 -4.90 -0.61
CA GLY A 20 -5.93 -5.93 -0.22
C GLY A 20 -6.24 -6.48 1.16
N ILE A 21 -5.33 -6.26 2.10
CA ILE A 21 -5.50 -6.66 3.51
C ILE A 21 -5.73 -5.47 4.46
N GLY A 22 -6.03 -4.30 3.92
CA GLY A 22 -6.47 -3.15 4.70
C GLY A 22 -5.36 -2.24 5.24
N GLY A 23 -4.18 -2.24 4.64
CA GLY A 23 -3.09 -1.38 5.09
C GLY A 23 -3.39 0.11 4.99
N ILE A 24 -4.04 0.55 3.92
CA ILE A 24 -4.46 1.95 3.76
C ILE A 24 -5.55 2.29 4.80
N ARG A 25 -6.54 1.41 4.95
CA ARG A 25 -7.59 1.56 5.96
C ARG A 25 -7.01 1.73 7.36
N LEU A 26 -6.05 0.91 7.75
CA LEU A 26 -5.41 1.01 9.07
C LEU A 26 -4.80 2.39 9.32
N GLY A 27 -4.08 2.94 8.36
CA GLY A 27 -3.48 4.26 8.50
C GLY A 27 -4.52 5.36 8.64
N PHE A 28 -5.58 5.32 7.83
CA PHE A 28 -6.66 6.31 7.88
C PHE A 28 -7.52 6.19 9.14
N GLU A 29 -7.86 4.99 9.58
CA GLU A 29 -8.61 4.79 10.82
C GLU A 29 -7.84 5.27 12.04
N LYS A 30 -6.52 5.08 12.08
CA LYS A 30 -5.66 5.66 13.14
C LYS A 30 -5.69 7.18 13.17
N ALA A 31 -5.91 7.82 12.04
CA ALA A 31 -6.08 9.28 11.95
C ALA A 31 -7.50 9.75 12.23
N GLY A 32 -8.43 8.84 12.53
CA GLY A 32 -9.80 9.14 12.92
C GLY A 32 -10.83 9.10 11.79
N PHE A 33 -10.46 8.55 10.62
CA PHE A 33 -11.42 8.27 9.54
C PHE A 33 -12.18 6.98 9.83
N GLN A 34 -13.36 6.84 9.23
CA GLN A 34 -14.20 5.66 9.34
C GLN A 34 -14.41 5.04 7.95
N THR A 35 -14.02 3.79 7.78
CA THR A 35 -14.26 3.05 6.53
C THR A 35 -15.72 2.60 6.50
N VAL A 36 -16.42 2.90 5.40
CA VAL A 36 -17.83 2.54 5.21
C VAL A 36 -18.05 1.52 4.09
N PHE A 37 -17.03 1.26 3.29
CA PHE A 37 -17.08 0.30 2.17
C PHE A 37 -15.68 -0.17 1.85
N SER A 38 -15.52 -1.47 1.58
CA SER A 38 -14.23 -2.05 1.23
C SER A 38 -14.39 -3.06 0.09
N ASN A 39 -13.54 -2.97 -0.91
CA ASN A 39 -13.59 -3.84 -2.08
C ASN A 39 -12.21 -4.24 -2.56
N ASP A 40 -12.06 -5.49 -2.94
CA ASP A 40 -10.93 -6.03 -3.67
C ASP A 40 -11.40 -7.15 -4.59
N PHE A 41 -10.69 -7.38 -5.66
CA PHE A 41 -10.95 -8.48 -6.59
C PHE A 41 -10.47 -9.83 -6.03
N ASP A 42 -9.40 -9.83 -5.21
CA ASP A 42 -8.76 -11.05 -4.72
C ASP A 42 -9.53 -11.66 -3.55
N LYS A 43 -10.24 -12.75 -3.82
CA LYS A 43 -10.98 -13.51 -2.80
C LYS A 43 -10.10 -14.01 -1.65
N ASN A 44 -8.80 -14.21 -1.88
CA ASN A 44 -7.89 -14.71 -0.85
C ASN A 44 -7.60 -13.66 0.23
N CYS A 45 -7.79 -12.38 -0.07
CA CYS A 45 -7.66 -11.31 0.91
C CYS A 45 -8.80 -11.26 1.93
N LYS A 46 -9.97 -11.84 1.60
CA LYS A 46 -11.17 -11.70 2.44
C LYS A 46 -10.98 -12.25 3.85
N THR A 47 -10.41 -13.43 4.00
CA THR A 47 -10.19 -14.03 5.32
C THR A 47 -9.28 -13.16 6.18
N THR A 48 -8.17 -12.68 5.61
CA THR A 48 -7.23 -11.81 6.31
C THR A 48 -7.86 -10.46 6.66
N TYR A 49 -8.55 -9.85 5.71
CA TYR A 49 -9.21 -8.56 5.90
C TYR A 49 -10.29 -8.62 6.98
N ASP A 50 -11.24 -9.53 6.83
CA ASP A 50 -12.42 -9.59 7.68
C ASP A 50 -12.09 -9.98 9.12
N GLN A 51 -11.00 -10.71 9.36
CA GLN A 51 -10.52 -11.05 10.69
C GLN A 51 -10.07 -9.81 11.48
N ASN A 52 -9.66 -8.76 10.80
CA ASN A 52 -9.07 -7.57 11.41
C ASN A 52 -10.01 -6.36 11.50
N PHE A 53 -11.17 -6.43 10.85
CA PHE A 53 -12.11 -5.33 10.82
C PHE A 53 -13.54 -5.82 11.11
N GLU A 54 -14.17 -5.25 12.11
CA GLU A 54 -15.53 -5.64 12.50
C GLU A 54 -16.58 -5.12 11.51
N ASN A 55 -16.40 -3.88 11.06
CA ASN A 55 -17.32 -3.20 10.16
C ASN A 55 -16.77 -3.16 8.74
N SER A 56 -17.66 -3.00 7.76
CA SER A 56 -17.28 -2.86 6.35
C SER A 56 -16.35 -3.99 5.90
N LYS A 57 -16.86 -5.20 5.99
CA LYS A 57 -16.18 -6.42 5.56
C LYS A 57 -15.82 -6.32 4.07
N LEU A 58 -14.79 -7.04 3.65
CA LEU A 58 -14.32 -7.01 2.28
C LEU A 58 -15.38 -7.56 1.32
N ILE A 59 -15.79 -6.76 0.35
CA ILE A 59 -16.62 -7.18 -0.77
C ILE A 59 -15.69 -7.65 -1.89
N VAL A 60 -15.75 -8.94 -2.19
CA VAL A 60 -14.95 -9.55 -3.27
C VAL A 60 -15.73 -9.41 -4.57
N GLU A 61 -15.33 -8.44 -5.36
CA GLU A 61 -15.94 -8.17 -6.65
C GLU A 61 -14.96 -7.42 -7.56
N ASP A 62 -15.08 -7.60 -8.86
CA ASP A 62 -14.39 -6.73 -9.82
C ASP A 62 -14.97 -5.32 -9.71
N ILE A 63 -14.12 -4.33 -9.53
CA ILE A 63 -14.55 -2.93 -9.42
C ILE A 63 -15.39 -2.48 -10.61
N LYS A 64 -15.20 -3.07 -11.79
CA LYS A 64 -15.99 -2.79 -12.99
C LYS A 64 -17.47 -3.12 -12.81
N ASN A 65 -17.79 -4.07 -11.95
CA ASN A 65 -19.14 -4.53 -11.68
C ASN A 65 -19.81 -3.78 -10.51
N ILE A 66 -19.09 -2.88 -9.86
CA ILE A 66 -19.64 -2.08 -8.77
C ILE A 66 -20.38 -0.89 -9.37
N SER A 67 -21.69 -0.84 -9.11
CA SER A 67 -22.52 0.31 -9.46
C SER A 67 -22.26 1.46 -8.49
N VAL A 68 -22.15 2.67 -9.02
CA VAL A 68 -21.93 3.87 -8.19
C VAL A 68 -23.13 4.16 -7.28
N GLU A 69 -24.33 3.74 -7.68
CA GLU A 69 -25.55 3.90 -6.90
C GLU A 69 -25.57 2.99 -5.66
N ASP A 70 -24.86 1.86 -5.69
CA ASP A 70 -24.80 0.90 -4.59
C ASP A 70 -23.77 1.30 -3.53
N LEU A 71 -22.95 2.30 -3.79
CA LEU A 71 -21.97 2.79 -2.82
C LEU A 71 -22.67 3.58 -1.70
N PRO A 72 -22.27 3.40 -0.43
CA PRO A 72 -22.78 4.20 0.66
C PRO A 72 -22.35 5.67 0.53
N GLU A 73 -22.90 6.54 1.34
CA GLU A 73 -22.40 7.90 1.47
C GLU A 73 -20.99 7.90 2.04
N PHE A 74 -20.08 8.62 1.40
CA PHE A 74 -18.68 8.73 1.81
C PHE A 74 -18.11 10.11 1.48
N ASP A 75 -17.01 10.44 2.12
CA ASP A 75 -16.39 11.76 2.02
C ASP A 75 -15.06 11.71 1.27
N PHE A 76 -14.31 10.62 1.40
CA PHE A 76 -12.96 10.49 0.90
C PHE A 76 -12.71 9.10 0.28
N LEU A 77 -12.09 9.06 -0.89
CA LEU A 77 -11.81 7.81 -1.61
C LEU A 77 -10.34 7.43 -1.47
N LEU A 78 -10.07 6.18 -1.10
CA LEU A 78 -8.73 5.61 -0.96
C LEU A 78 -8.54 4.49 -1.97
N ALA A 79 -7.43 4.49 -2.71
CA ALA A 79 -7.13 3.44 -3.65
C ALA A 79 -5.63 3.25 -3.90
N GLY A 80 -5.12 2.06 -3.63
CA GLY A 80 -3.81 1.60 -4.08
C GLY A 80 -3.97 0.72 -5.32
N PHE A 81 -4.14 1.33 -6.48
CA PHE A 81 -4.45 0.61 -7.71
C PHE A 81 -3.18 0.03 -8.38
N PRO A 82 -3.30 -1.11 -9.10
CA PRO A 82 -2.14 -1.74 -9.75
C PRO A 82 -1.70 -0.97 -10.99
N CYS A 83 -0.36 -0.84 -11.17
CA CYS A 83 0.24 -0.19 -12.34
C CYS A 83 0.05 -0.98 -13.65
N GLN A 84 -0.04 -2.30 -13.55
CA GLN A 84 -0.04 -3.20 -14.72
C GLN A 84 -1.28 -3.08 -15.63
N SER A 85 -2.31 -2.41 -15.16
CA SER A 85 -3.56 -2.24 -15.89
C SER A 85 -3.62 -0.94 -16.71
N PHE A 86 -2.55 -0.13 -16.73
CA PHE A 86 -2.56 1.10 -17.50
C PHE A 86 -2.13 0.85 -18.95
N SER A 87 -3.07 0.90 -19.90
CA SER A 87 -2.76 0.87 -21.33
C SER A 87 -3.28 2.14 -22.00
N ILE A 88 -2.45 2.75 -22.85
CA ILE A 88 -2.80 3.94 -23.63
C ILE A 88 -3.92 3.64 -24.63
N ALA A 89 -4.03 2.39 -25.11
CA ALA A 89 -5.11 1.96 -25.96
C ALA A 89 -6.49 2.17 -25.30
N GLY A 90 -6.60 1.88 -23.99
CA GLY A 90 -7.82 2.13 -23.22
C GLY A 90 -8.16 3.61 -23.08
N TYR A 91 -7.17 4.50 -23.06
CA TYR A 91 -7.41 5.94 -23.01
C TYR A 91 -8.00 6.49 -24.32
N ARG A 92 -7.52 5.98 -25.47
CA ARG A 92 -7.99 6.41 -26.79
C ARG A 92 -9.43 5.97 -27.11
N GLU A 93 -9.88 4.90 -26.46
CA GLU A 93 -11.24 4.37 -26.63
C GLU A 93 -12.26 4.99 -25.65
N GLY A 94 -11.79 5.82 -24.70
CA GLY A 94 -12.62 6.53 -23.73
C GLY A 94 -13.30 5.63 -22.70
N PHE A 95 -14.27 6.19 -21.95
CA PHE A 95 -15.06 5.47 -20.95
C PHE A 95 -15.96 4.37 -21.56
N ASP A 96 -16.04 4.27 -22.89
CA ASP A 96 -16.91 3.35 -23.63
C ASP A 96 -16.23 2.04 -24.06
N ASP A 97 -15.08 1.66 -23.50
CA ASP A 97 -14.42 0.40 -23.86
C ASP A 97 -15.28 -0.82 -23.48
N LYS A 98 -16.06 -1.28 -24.44
CA LYS A 98 -16.92 -2.47 -24.34
C LYS A 98 -16.13 -3.79 -24.26
N LYS A 99 -14.81 -3.78 -24.38
CA LYS A 99 -13.98 -5.00 -24.44
C LYS A 99 -13.33 -5.40 -23.10
N GLY A 100 -13.72 -4.78 -21.98
CA GLY A 100 -13.42 -5.29 -20.66
C GLY A 100 -11.93 -5.27 -20.24
N ARG A 101 -11.06 -4.59 -20.97
CA ARG A 101 -9.66 -4.35 -20.62
C ARG A 101 -9.44 -2.94 -20.07
N GLY A 102 -10.52 -2.34 -19.57
CA GLY A 102 -10.51 -1.01 -19.01
C GLY A 102 -9.45 -0.87 -17.94
N ASN A 103 -8.68 0.19 -18.05
CA ASN A 103 -7.73 0.63 -17.10
C ASN A 103 -8.40 0.85 -15.74
N LEU A 104 -7.94 0.18 -14.71
CA LEU A 104 -8.53 0.25 -13.37
C LEU A 104 -8.53 1.68 -12.79
N PHE A 105 -7.60 2.52 -13.22
CA PHE A 105 -7.63 3.94 -12.88
C PHE A 105 -8.93 4.62 -13.35
N PHE A 106 -9.44 4.30 -14.55
CA PHE A 106 -10.69 4.89 -15.05
C PHE A 106 -11.91 4.43 -14.27
N GLU A 107 -11.87 3.27 -13.63
CA GLU A 107 -12.91 2.86 -12.69
C GLU A 107 -12.92 3.74 -11.43
N ILE A 108 -11.74 4.11 -10.94
CA ILE A 108 -11.62 5.11 -9.86
C ILE A 108 -12.19 6.45 -10.32
N ALA A 109 -11.81 6.92 -11.51
CA ALA A 109 -12.31 8.16 -12.09
C ALA A 109 -13.83 8.16 -12.27
N ARG A 110 -14.42 7.04 -12.68
CA ARG A 110 -15.87 6.85 -12.79
C ARG A 110 -16.58 7.08 -11.46
N ILE A 111 -16.05 6.52 -10.39
CA ILE A 111 -16.61 6.70 -9.03
C ILE A 111 -16.47 8.15 -8.56
N ILE A 112 -15.31 8.75 -8.78
CA ILE A 112 -15.05 10.16 -8.42
C ILE A 112 -15.99 11.10 -9.18
N GLU A 113 -16.18 10.88 -10.48
CA GLU A 113 -17.07 11.68 -11.31
C GLU A 113 -18.52 11.62 -10.83
N ALA A 114 -19.01 10.41 -10.54
CA ALA A 114 -20.39 10.19 -10.14
C ALA A 114 -20.70 10.66 -8.72
N ARG A 115 -19.79 10.45 -7.78
CA ARG A 115 -20.04 10.66 -6.36
C ARG A 115 -19.41 11.92 -5.80
N LYS A 116 -18.47 12.53 -6.50
CA LYS A 116 -17.85 13.82 -6.17
C LYS A 116 -17.39 13.92 -4.71
N PRO A 117 -16.53 13.00 -4.23
CA PRO A 117 -16.03 13.06 -2.86
C PRO A 117 -15.28 14.37 -2.58
N ILE A 118 -15.11 14.71 -1.31
CA ILE A 118 -14.32 15.88 -0.88
C ILE A 118 -12.89 15.77 -1.41
N GLY A 119 -12.34 14.56 -1.41
CA GLY A 119 -11.01 14.30 -1.92
C GLY A 119 -10.71 12.81 -2.03
N PHE A 120 -9.48 12.52 -2.37
CA PHE A 120 -8.99 11.16 -2.51
C PHE A 120 -7.48 11.07 -2.24
N MET A 121 -7.03 9.89 -1.89
CA MET A 121 -5.63 9.49 -1.90
C MET A 121 -5.46 8.27 -2.81
N LEU A 122 -4.59 8.39 -3.81
CA LEU A 122 -4.19 7.29 -4.67
C LEU A 122 -2.72 6.93 -4.41
N GLU A 123 -2.41 5.65 -4.41
CA GLU A 123 -1.06 5.12 -4.20
C GLU A 123 -0.69 4.20 -5.36
N ASN A 124 0.57 4.28 -5.78
CA ASN A 124 1.12 3.39 -6.80
C ASN A 124 2.65 3.28 -6.66
N VAL A 125 3.25 2.44 -7.49
CA VAL A 125 4.71 2.34 -7.55
C VAL A 125 5.33 3.61 -8.14
N LYS A 126 6.56 3.93 -7.72
CA LYS A 126 7.32 5.10 -8.21
C LYS A 126 7.38 5.16 -9.73
N ASN A 127 7.53 4.02 -10.39
CA ASN A 127 7.67 3.95 -11.84
C ASN A 127 6.45 4.43 -12.62
N LEU A 128 5.30 4.62 -11.96
CA LEU A 128 4.13 5.25 -12.59
C LEU A 128 4.47 6.61 -13.18
N MET A 129 5.34 7.38 -12.51
CA MET A 129 5.73 8.73 -12.97
C MET A 129 6.49 8.70 -14.30
N SER A 130 7.28 7.65 -14.54
CA SER A 130 8.11 7.51 -15.76
C SER A 130 7.50 6.56 -16.78
N HIS A 131 6.43 5.85 -16.43
CA HIS A 131 5.76 4.92 -17.33
C HIS A 131 5.36 5.63 -18.62
N ASP A 132 5.69 5.02 -19.75
CA ASP A 132 5.42 5.57 -21.08
C ASP A 132 5.94 7.02 -21.24
N ASN A 133 7.20 7.26 -20.87
CA ASN A 133 7.85 8.57 -20.94
C ASN A 133 7.09 9.70 -20.19
N GLY A 134 6.39 9.36 -19.13
CA GLY A 134 5.59 10.27 -18.33
C GLY A 134 4.16 10.49 -18.83
N ASN A 135 3.78 9.94 -19.97
CA ASN A 135 2.45 10.12 -20.55
C ASN A 135 1.36 9.55 -19.64
N THR A 136 1.59 8.38 -19.04
CA THR A 136 0.64 7.74 -18.11
C THR A 136 0.29 8.65 -16.94
N PHE A 137 1.30 9.19 -16.29
CA PHE A 137 1.10 10.07 -15.14
C PHE A 137 0.41 11.39 -15.55
N ASN A 138 0.76 11.94 -16.72
CA ASN A 138 0.11 13.14 -17.23
C ASN A 138 -1.38 12.90 -17.53
N ILE A 139 -1.75 11.73 -18.07
CA ILE A 139 -3.14 11.35 -18.30
C ILE A 139 -3.89 11.25 -16.98
N ILE A 140 -3.31 10.61 -15.96
CA ILE A 140 -3.91 10.51 -14.63
C ILE A 140 -4.18 11.91 -14.06
N LYS A 141 -3.17 12.78 -14.07
CA LYS A 141 -3.31 14.15 -13.55
C LYS A 141 -4.38 14.93 -14.31
N GLN A 142 -4.33 14.90 -15.62
CA GLN A 142 -5.27 15.64 -16.46
C GLN A 142 -6.71 15.16 -16.24
N THR A 143 -6.92 13.84 -16.19
CA THR A 143 -8.26 13.27 -15.93
C THR A 143 -8.82 13.76 -14.59
N LEU A 144 -8.02 13.72 -13.52
CA LEU A 144 -8.45 14.15 -12.19
C LEU A 144 -8.69 15.66 -12.12
N GLN A 145 -7.86 16.46 -12.79
CA GLN A 145 -8.05 17.91 -12.90
C GLN A 145 -9.30 18.27 -13.69
N ASP A 146 -9.57 17.56 -14.77
CA ASP A 146 -10.80 17.77 -15.58
C ASP A 146 -12.08 17.42 -14.80
N LEU A 147 -11.98 16.54 -13.80
CA LEU A 147 -13.07 16.24 -12.87
C LEU A 147 -13.23 17.33 -11.77
N GLY A 148 -12.40 18.36 -11.77
CA GLY A 148 -12.48 19.50 -10.86
C GLY A 148 -11.65 19.37 -9.60
N TYR A 149 -10.63 18.50 -9.57
CA TYR A 149 -9.78 18.28 -8.39
C TYR A 149 -8.43 18.97 -8.51
N HIS A 150 -7.97 19.51 -7.39
CA HIS A 150 -6.65 20.10 -7.23
C HIS A 150 -5.73 19.06 -6.62
N LEU A 151 -4.52 18.89 -7.19
CA LEU A 151 -3.65 17.76 -6.89
C LEU A 151 -2.32 18.18 -6.28
N LYS A 152 -1.80 17.34 -5.39
CA LYS A 152 -0.39 17.26 -5.01
C LYS A 152 0.05 15.81 -5.11
N ALA A 153 1.25 15.58 -5.65
CA ALA A 153 1.82 14.26 -5.78
C ALA A 153 3.29 14.27 -5.33
N ARG A 154 3.70 13.23 -4.62
CA ARG A 154 5.08 13.07 -4.16
C ARG A 154 5.42 11.59 -3.99
N VAL A 155 6.68 11.26 -4.30
CA VAL A 155 7.27 9.96 -3.99
C VAL A 155 7.81 9.99 -2.56
N LEU A 156 7.38 9.04 -1.73
CA LEU A 156 7.85 8.88 -0.35
C LEU A 156 8.47 7.50 -0.18
N ASN A 157 9.63 7.44 0.48
CA ASN A 157 10.31 6.21 0.85
C ASN A 157 9.97 5.84 2.30
N SER A 158 9.61 4.58 2.53
CA SER A 158 9.22 4.09 3.86
C SER A 158 10.28 4.34 4.93
N MET A 159 11.58 4.21 4.59
CA MET A 159 12.67 4.44 5.54
C MET A 159 12.89 5.92 5.88
N GLU A 160 12.42 6.83 5.04
CA GLU A 160 12.59 8.27 5.23
C GLU A 160 11.36 8.95 5.84
N TYR A 161 10.18 8.38 5.65
CA TYR A 161 8.92 9.00 6.06
C TYR A 161 8.08 8.16 7.01
N GLY A 162 8.32 6.85 7.07
CA GLY A 162 7.50 5.92 7.86
C GLY A 162 8.20 5.31 9.07
N ASN A 163 9.46 5.63 9.28
CA ASN A 163 10.32 4.98 10.30
C ASN A 163 10.25 3.45 10.21
N LEU A 164 10.32 2.93 9.00
CA LEU A 164 10.34 1.49 8.70
C LEU A 164 11.67 1.11 8.06
N PRO A 165 12.29 0.00 8.47
CA PRO A 165 13.57 -0.44 7.92
C PRO A 165 13.37 -1.11 6.54
N GLN A 166 12.73 -0.41 5.61
CA GLN A 166 12.47 -0.86 4.26
C GLN A 166 12.74 0.27 3.26
N ASN A 167 13.51 -0.05 2.23
CA ASN A 167 13.66 0.82 1.07
C ASN A 167 12.49 0.56 0.11
N ARG A 168 11.44 1.36 0.24
CA ARG A 168 10.21 1.26 -0.56
C ARG A 168 9.76 2.63 -0.98
N GLU A 169 9.88 2.92 -2.27
CA GLU A 169 9.44 4.19 -2.86
C GLU A 169 8.07 4.01 -3.52
N ARG A 170 7.12 4.85 -3.13
CA ARG A 170 5.76 4.88 -3.71
C ARG A 170 5.35 6.30 -4.01
N ILE A 171 4.58 6.48 -5.09
CA ILE A 171 3.93 7.75 -5.39
C ILE A 171 2.59 7.82 -4.68
N TYR A 172 2.34 8.96 -4.04
CA TYR A 172 1.05 9.29 -3.43
C TYR A 172 0.48 10.51 -4.14
N ILE A 173 -0.78 10.38 -4.58
CA ILE A 173 -1.50 11.44 -5.28
C ILE A 173 -2.66 11.84 -4.38
N ILE A 174 -2.65 13.09 -3.91
CA ILE A 174 -3.70 13.64 -3.07
C ILE A 174 -4.50 14.64 -3.89
N GLY A 175 -5.81 14.49 -3.88
CA GLY A 175 -6.71 15.41 -4.56
C GLY A 175 -7.79 15.93 -3.63
N PHE A 176 -8.12 17.21 -3.78
CA PHE A 176 -9.25 17.85 -3.11
C PHE A 176 -10.06 18.62 -4.13
N LYS A 177 -11.39 18.57 -3.98
CA LYS A 177 -12.29 19.34 -4.81
C LYS A 177 -12.19 20.83 -4.54
N ASN A 178 -11.96 21.21 -3.30
CA ASN A 178 -11.79 22.61 -2.87
C ASN A 178 -10.30 22.97 -2.83
N GLU A 179 -9.91 24.01 -3.56
CA GLU A 179 -8.54 24.49 -3.62
C GLU A 179 -7.99 24.91 -2.25
N SER A 180 -8.83 25.40 -1.35
CA SER A 180 -8.38 25.81 -0.02
C SER A 180 -7.83 24.61 0.78
N TYR A 181 -8.37 23.42 0.61
CA TYR A 181 -7.89 22.23 1.30
C TYR A 181 -6.54 21.74 0.76
N ILE A 182 -6.37 21.73 -0.57
CA ILE A 182 -5.09 21.30 -1.13
C ILE A 182 -3.97 22.29 -0.76
N ASN A 183 -4.27 23.58 -0.67
CA ASN A 183 -3.30 24.59 -0.27
C ASN A 183 -2.85 24.43 1.19
N LYS A 184 -3.69 23.91 2.05
CA LYS A 184 -3.37 23.60 3.46
C LYS A 184 -2.69 22.25 3.63
N PHE A 185 -2.88 21.33 2.69
CA PHE A 185 -2.27 20.01 2.77
C PHE A 185 -0.77 20.08 2.51
N THR A 186 0.00 19.41 3.36
CA THR A 186 1.43 19.18 3.16
C THR A 186 1.73 17.68 3.30
N PHE A 187 2.65 17.18 2.47
CA PHE A 187 3.18 15.83 2.71
C PHE A 187 3.98 15.79 4.02
N PRO A 188 4.09 14.62 4.65
CA PRO A 188 4.91 14.47 5.85
C PRO A 188 6.35 14.90 5.60
N GLU A 189 7.00 15.37 6.65
CA GLU A 189 8.45 15.66 6.62
C GLU A 189 9.25 14.38 6.81
N LYS A 190 10.50 14.40 6.35
CA LYS A 190 11.44 13.30 6.57
C LYS A 190 11.68 13.07 8.05
N LYS A 191 11.78 11.81 8.43
CA LYS A 191 12.11 11.37 9.78
C LYS A 191 13.38 10.55 9.77
N ARG A 192 14.17 10.68 10.82
CA ARG A 192 15.31 9.79 11.02
C ARG A 192 14.80 8.35 11.26
N LEU A 193 15.39 7.40 10.56
CA LEU A 193 15.13 5.99 10.80
C LEU A 193 15.77 5.57 12.13
N THR A 194 14.94 5.25 13.11
CA THR A 194 15.35 4.76 14.42
C THR A 194 15.12 3.27 14.61
N LYS A 195 14.18 2.70 13.86
CA LYS A 195 13.80 1.29 13.90
C LYS A 195 14.71 0.47 12.99
N SER A 196 15.53 -0.41 13.55
CA SER A 196 16.32 -1.37 12.79
C SER A 196 15.50 -2.61 12.44
N PHE A 197 15.91 -3.33 11.38
CA PHE A 197 15.25 -4.61 11.05
C PHE A 197 15.40 -5.65 12.16
N ARG A 198 16.45 -5.57 12.98
CA ARG A 198 16.64 -6.49 14.10
C ARG A 198 15.57 -6.38 15.17
N GLN A 199 15.02 -5.19 15.36
CA GLN A 199 13.93 -4.96 16.33
C GLN A 199 12.62 -5.60 15.92
N ILE A 200 12.44 -5.93 14.64
CA ILE A 200 11.24 -6.59 14.14
C ILE A 200 11.36 -8.12 14.14
N LEU A 201 12.56 -8.67 14.36
CA LEU A 201 12.79 -10.10 14.29
C LEU A 201 12.18 -10.83 15.47
N LEU A 202 11.62 -12.00 15.18
CA LEU A 202 11.15 -12.94 16.19
C LEU A 202 12.33 -13.66 16.83
N SER A 203 12.24 -13.95 18.13
CA SER A 203 13.29 -14.67 18.88
C SER A 203 13.29 -16.17 18.55
N LYS A 204 12.15 -16.75 18.24
CA LYS A 204 11.98 -18.14 17.85
C LYS A 204 11.20 -18.22 16.54
N VAL A 205 11.75 -18.96 15.60
CA VAL A 205 11.19 -19.12 14.26
C VAL A 205 11.18 -20.61 13.92
N PRO A 206 10.07 -21.13 13.34
CA PRO A 206 10.01 -22.52 12.91
C PRO A 206 11.11 -22.89 11.94
N GLU A 207 11.59 -24.13 12.03
CA GLU A 207 12.70 -24.64 11.21
C GLU A 207 12.46 -24.51 9.71
N LYS A 208 11.22 -24.55 9.28
CA LYS A 208 10.85 -24.43 7.84
C LYS A 208 11.36 -23.15 7.17
N TYR A 209 11.66 -22.10 7.95
CA TYR A 209 12.19 -20.83 7.42
C TYR A 209 13.71 -20.83 7.24
N TYR A 210 14.42 -21.79 7.83
CA TYR A 210 15.88 -21.92 7.72
C TYR A 210 16.29 -22.66 6.45
N TYR A 211 17.44 -22.25 5.89
CA TYR A 211 18.01 -22.85 4.68
C TYR A 211 19.04 -23.94 4.97
N ASN A 212 19.45 -24.14 6.22
CA ASN A 212 20.58 -25.00 6.60
C ASN A 212 20.49 -26.41 6.00
N ASN A 213 19.29 -26.97 5.92
CA ASN A 213 19.03 -28.31 5.39
C ASN A 213 18.38 -28.28 3.98
N LYS A 214 18.46 -27.15 3.27
CA LYS A 214 17.88 -27.01 1.93
C LYS A 214 18.96 -26.90 0.86
N PRO A 215 18.67 -27.31 -0.38
CA PRO A 215 19.64 -27.29 -1.47
C PRO A 215 20.26 -25.91 -1.74
N LEU A 216 19.51 -24.83 -1.50
CA LEU A 216 19.99 -23.47 -1.71
C LEU A 216 21.11 -23.07 -0.74
N TYR A 217 21.19 -23.70 0.43
CA TYR A 217 22.18 -23.35 1.47
C TYR A 217 23.60 -23.30 0.94
N ALA A 218 24.02 -24.27 0.14
CA ALA A 218 25.36 -24.33 -0.43
C ALA A 218 25.71 -23.09 -1.29
N ARG A 219 24.71 -22.48 -1.91
CA ARG A 219 24.89 -21.31 -2.79
C ARG A 219 24.90 -19.98 -2.03
N ILE A 220 24.35 -19.92 -0.84
CA ILE A 220 24.15 -18.66 -0.09
C ILE A 220 25.02 -18.56 1.15
N LYS A 221 25.51 -19.67 1.70
CA LYS A 221 26.22 -19.72 2.98
C LYS A 221 27.43 -18.80 3.10
N ASP A 222 28.19 -18.63 2.02
CA ASP A 222 29.42 -17.83 2.04
C ASP A 222 29.12 -16.32 1.88
N SER A 223 27.98 -15.98 1.29
CA SER A 223 27.58 -14.60 1.04
C SER A 223 26.74 -14.00 2.17
N VAL A 224 25.94 -14.83 2.86
CA VAL A 224 25.09 -14.41 3.99
C VAL A 224 25.88 -14.63 5.27
N ASN A 225 26.76 -13.71 5.62
CA ASN A 225 27.74 -13.86 6.66
C ASN A 225 27.76 -12.75 7.72
N ASP A 226 26.88 -11.75 7.61
CA ASP A 226 26.79 -10.63 8.55
C ASP A 226 25.38 -10.52 9.14
N LYS A 227 25.27 -10.65 10.47
CA LYS A 227 24.00 -10.55 11.20
C LYS A 227 23.35 -9.16 11.14
N ASN A 228 24.10 -8.14 10.75
CA ASN A 228 23.62 -6.76 10.70
C ASN A 228 23.09 -6.38 9.30
N LYS A 229 23.10 -7.31 8.37
CA LYS A 229 22.72 -7.07 6.98
C LYS A 229 21.50 -7.88 6.57
N VAL A 230 20.81 -7.41 5.54
CA VAL A 230 19.68 -8.08 4.91
C VAL A 230 20.05 -8.42 3.48
N TYR A 231 19.76 -9.63 3.09
CA TYR A 231 20.14 -10.19 1.80
C TYR A 231 18.92 -10.64 1.00
N GLN A 232 19.13 -10.82 -0.30
CA GLN A 232 18.16 -11.43 -1.21
C GLN A 232 18.84 -12.46 -2.12
N TRP A 233 18.15 -13.58 -2.38
CA TRP A 233 18.54 -14.49 -3.44
C TRP A 233 17.99 -14.00 -4.77
N ARG A 234 18.88 -13.68 -5.71
CA ARG A 234 18.54 -13.18 -7.05
C ARG A 234 18.66 -14.26 -8.13
N ARG A 235 18.37 -15.52 -7.78
CA ARG A 235 18.44 -16.74 -8.62
C ARG A 235 19.85 -17.16 -9.05
N LYS A 236 20.77 -16.25 -9.22
CA LYS A 236 22.16 -16.50 -9.64
C LYS A 236 23.19 -16.08 -8.61
N TYR A 237 22.87 -15.10 -7.80
CA TYR A 237 23.77 -14.53 -6.79
C TYR A 237 22.98 -14.01 -5.58
N VAL A 238 23.70 -13.80 -4.49
CA VAL A 238 23.17 -13.13 -3.30
C VAL A 238 23.40 -11.63 -3.43
N ARG A 239 22.34 -10.86 -3.30
CA ARG A 239 22.41 -9.39 -3.19
C ARG A 239 22.39 -8.97 -1.73
N GLU A 240 23.39 -8.17 -1.31
CA GLU A 240 23.38 -7.48 -0.05
C GLU A 240 22.64 -6.15 -0.20
N ASN A 241 21.71 -5.87 0.70
CA ASN A 241 20.98 -4.61 0.68
C ASN A 241 21.78 -3.51 1.37
N LYS A 242 21.92 -2.39 0.68
CA LYS A 242 22.61 -1.21 1.20
C LYS A 242 21.82 -0.59 2.36
N LYS A 243 22.52 0.15 3.21
CA LYS A 243 21.97 0.88 4.36
C LYS A 243 21.36 0.00 5.47
N GLY A 244 21.58 -1.32 5.46
CA GLY A 244 21.08 -2.20 6.51
C GLY A 244 19.56 -2.23 6.64
N VAL A 245 18.85 -2.01 5.53
CA VAL A 245 17.38 -2.04 5.48
C VAL A 245 16.90 -3.16 4.57
N CYS A 246 15.66 -3.55 4.76
CA CYS A 246 15.02 -4.53 3.88
C CYS A 246 14.80 -3.94 2.48
N PRO A 247 14.91 -4.76 1.43
CA PRO A 247 14.49 -4.36 0.12
C PRO A 247 12.98 -4.19 0.06
N THR A 248 12.47 -3.60 -1.02
CA THR A 248 11.04 -3.52 -1.28
C THR A 248 10.42 -4.92 -1.25
N LEU A 249 9.48 -5.13 -0.33
CA LEU A 249 8.68 -6.35 -0.30
C LEU A 249 7.72 -6.35 -1.51
N THR A 250 7.59 -7.49 -2.16
CA THR A 250 6.80 -7.64 -3.39
C THR A 250 5.85 -8.82 -3.31
N ALA A 251 4.79 -8.80 -4.12
CA ALA A 251 3.87 -9.93 -4.25
C ALA A 251 4.56 -11.23 -4.63
N ASN A 252 5.67 -11.15 -5.34
CA ASN A 252 6.43 -12.31 -5.80
C ASN A 252 7.16 -13.05 -4.68
N MET A 253 7.23 -12.50 -3.48
CA MET A 253 7.85 -13.17 -2.32
C MET A 253 7.31 -14.57 -2.06
N GLY A 254 6.03 -14.79 -2.32
CA GLY A 254 5.38 -16.08 -2.12
C GLY A 254 5.58 -17.08 -3.25
N MET A 255 6.16 -16.64 -4.37
CA MET A 255 6.24 -17.42 -5.61
C MET A 255 7.65 -17.95 -5.83
N GLY A 256 7.89 -19.22 -5.49
CA GLY A 256 9.17 -19.89 -5.80
C GLY A 256 10.35 -19.55 -4.88
N GLY A 257 10.14 -18.95 -3.74
CA GLY A 257 11.15 -18.79 -2.67
C GLY A 257 12.24 -17.76 -2.91
N HIS A 258 12.24 -17.06 -4.04
CA HIS A 258 13.14 -15.94 -4.29
C HIS A 258 12.45 -14.62 -3.96
N ASN A 259 13.18 -13.59 -3.61
CA ASN A 259 12.74 -12.25 -3.20
C ASN A 259 12.28 -12.09 -1.75
N VAL A 260 12.05 -13.15 -0.98
CA VAL A 260 11.89 -12.99 0.47
C VAL A 260 13.23 -12.53 1.05
N PRO A 261 13.25 -11.51 1.90
CA PRO A 261 14.49 -11.11 2.55
C PRO A 261 15.11 -12.24 3.36
N ILE A 262 16.43 -12.37 3.27
CA ILE A 262 17.23 -13.40 3.95
C ILE A 262 18.11 -12.72 4.99
N ILE A 263 18.23 -13.35 6.15
CA ILE A 263 19.06 -12.88 7.27
C ILE A 263 19.88 -14.03 7.85
N LEU A 264 20.91 -13.66 8.60
CA LEU A 264 21.67 -14.56 9.47
C LEU A 264 21.31 -14.27 10.92
N ASP A 265 20.83 -15.28 11.64
CA ASP A 265 20.61 -15.21 13.09
C ASP A 265 21.52 -16.21 13.83
N ASN A 266 21.30 -16.40 15.14
CA ASN A 266 22.14 -17.30 15.94
C ASN A 266 21.98 -18.78 15.59
N GLN A 267 20.92 -19.15 14.88
CA GLN A 267 20.62 -20.54 14.48
C GLN A 267 21.01 -20.85 13.04
N GLY A 268 21.27 -19.81 12.23
CA GLY A 268 21.66 -19.98 10.84
C GLY A 268 21.07 -18.96 9.89
N ILE A 269 21.02 -19.34 8.62
CA ILE A 269 20.50 -18.51 7.54
C ILE A 269 19.03 -18.84 7.32
N ARG A 270 18.18 -17.82 7.31
CA ARG A 270 16.74 -17.98 7.10
C ARG A 270 16.11 -16.84 6.31
N LYS A 271 14.94 -17.10 5.78
CA LYS A 271 14.07 -16.04 5.27
C LYS A 271 13.25 -15.42 6.40
N LEU A 272 12.78 -14.20 6.20
CA LEU A 272 11.83 -13.57 7.10
C LEU A 272 10.50 -14.34 7.08
N THR A 273 9.84 -14.37 8.23
CA THR A 273 8.48 -14.91 8.34
C THR A 273 7.44 -13.92 7.80
N PRO A 274 6.23 -14.34 7.45
CA PRO A 274 5.15 -13.42 7.11
C PRO A 274 4.88 -12.37 8.18
N LEU A 275 4.91 -12.74 9.46
CA LEU A 275 4.71 -11.79 10.56
C LEU A 275 5.80 -10.71 10.59
N GLU A 276 7.06 -11.08 10.42
CA GLU A 276 8.16 -10.13 10.34
C GLU A 276 8.02 -9.21 9.12
N CYS A 277 7.60 -9.73 7.97
CA CYS A 277 7.30 -8.92 6.79
C CYS A 277 6.16 -7.94 7.05
N SER A 278 5.12 -8.33 7.77
CA SER A 278 4.03 -7.43 8.15
C SER A 278 4.51 -6.27 9.04
N ARG A 279 5.42 -6.55 9.96
CA ARG A 279 6.06 -5.51 10.80
C ARG A 279 6.89 -4.53 9.97
N ILE A 280 7.59 -5.01 8.95
CA ILE A 280 8.36 -4.17 8.02
C ILE A 280 7.43 -3.24 7.22
N GLN A 281 6.22 -3.67 6.91
CA GLN A 281 5.19 -2.83 6.30
C GLN A 281 4.48 -1.89 7.31
N GLY A 282 4.81 -1.98 8.59
CA GLY A 282 4.24 -1.12 9.62
C GLY A 282 2.89 -1.57 10.15
N PHE A 283 2.47 -2.80 9.89
CA PHE A 283 1.28 -3.36 10.54
C PHE A 283 1.52 -3.47 12.05
N PRO A 284 0.54 -3.09 12.87
CA PRO A 284 0.67 -3.24 14.33
C PRO A 284 0.62 -4.72 14.75
N ASP A 285 1.17 -5.03 15.92
CA ASP A 285 1.14 -6.40 16.46
C ASP A 285 -0.30 -6.90 16.74
N SER A 286 -1.26 -6.00 16.88
CA SER A 286 -2.68 -6.33 17.00
C SER A 286 -3.30 -6.84 15.69
N TYR A 287 -2.66 -6.59 14.55
CA TYR A 287 -3.11 -7.10 13.26
C TYR A 287 -2.85 -8.61 13.17
N LYS A 288 -3.89 -9.39 12.97
CA LYS A 288 -3.83 -10.85 12.98
C LYS A 288 -3.65 -11.40 11.57
N LEU A 289 -2.66 -12.28 11.40
CA LEU A 289 -2.50 -13.07 10.19
C LEU A 289 -3.26 -14.39 10.34
N PRO A 290 -4.12 -14.77 9.38
CA PRO A 290 -4.85 -16.02 9.44
C PRO A 290 -3.95 -17.25 9.23
N ASN A 291 -4.41 -18.41 9.62
CA ASN A 291 -3.74 -19.68 9.35
C ASN A 291 -4.03 -20.15 7.92
N ILE A 292 -3.36 -19.52 6.98
CA ILE A 292 -3.37 -19.86 5.55
C ILE A 292 -1.95 -20.13 5.06
N ALA A 293 -1.79 -20.55 3.81
CA ALA A 293 -0.47 -20.80 3.25
C ALA A 293 0.44 -19.57 3.32
N ASP A 294 1.70 -19.79 3.69
CA ASP A 294 2.72 -18.69 3.75
C ASP A 294 2.84 -17.95 2.43
N SER A 295 2.73 -18.65 1.30
CA SER A 295 2.78 -18.04 -0.04
C SER A 295 1.68 -16.99 -0.23
N ALA A 296 0.48 -17.26 0.25
CA ALA A 296 -0.63 -16.31 0.21
C ALA A 296 -0.37 -15.11 1.13
N LEU A 297 0.14 -15.33 2.33
CA LEU A 297 0.50 -14.25 3.26
C LEU A 297 1.61 -13.37 2.72
N TYR A 298 2.69 -13.93 2.19
CA TYR A 298 3.76 -13.15 1.56
C TYR A 298 3.24 -12.29 0.41
N LYS A 299 2.38 -12.86 -0.45
CA LYS A 299 1.77 -12.11 -1.56
C LYS A 299 0.93 -10.95 -1.05
N GLN A 300 0.06 -11.18 -0.07
CA GLN A 300 -0.82 -10.16 0.50
C GLN A 300 -0.01 -9.03 1.15
N ILE A 301 1.02 -9.38 1.92
CA ILE A 301 1.88 -8.39 2.60
C ILE A 301 2.72 -7.61 1.59
N GLY A 302 3.29 -8.28 0.59
CA GLY A 302 4.07 -7.62 -0.46
C GLY A 302 3.25 -6.67 -1.33
N ASN A 303 1.98 -6.99 -1.58
CA ASN A 303 1.03 -6.11 -2.27
C ASN A 303 0.51 -4.97 -1.40
N SER A 304 0.75 -5.00 -0.09
CA SER A 304 0.26 -3.99 0.82
C SER A 304 1.07 -2.70 0.74
N VAL A 305 0.89 -1.84 1.71
CA VAL A 305 1.45 -0.49 1.79
C VAL A 305 2.25 -0.31 3.07
N SER A 306 3.04 0.75 3.13
CA SER A 306 3.68 1.19 4.37
C SER A 306 2.64 1.90 5.25
N VAL A 307 2.09 1.18 6.22
CA VAL A 307 0.98 1.66 7.06
C VAL A 307 1.31 2.96 7.78
N THR A 308 2.54 3.11 8.28
CA THR A 308 2.96 4.31 9.00
C THR A 308 3.10 5.54 8.09
N VAL A 309 3.50 5.36 6.83
CA VAL A 309 3.49 6.45 5.84
C VAL A 309 2.06 6.90 5.56
N ILE A 310 1.16 5.94 5.36
CA ILE A 310 -0.28 6.23 5.15
C ILE A 310 -0.85 6.99 6.34
N GLU A 311 -0.55 6.59 7.56
CA GLU A 311 -1.02 7.27 8.78
C GLU A 311 -0.58 8.73 8.83
N GLU A 312 0.68 9.03 8.51
CA GLU A 312 1.19 10.41 8.48
C GLU A 312 0.52 11.25 7.39
N ILE A 313 0.30 10.69 6.22
CA ILE A 313 -0.46 11.36 5.16
C ILE A 313 -1.90 11.62 5.61
N ALA A 314 -2.56 10.63 6.20
CA ALA A 314 -3.94 10.74 6.68
C ALA A 314 -4.10 11.82 7.76
N LYS A 315 -3.15 11.94 8.68
CA LYS A 315 -3.11 13.00 9.68
C LYS A 315 -3.06 14.39 9.04
N ASN A 316 -2.23 14.54 8.01
CA ASN A 316 -2.08 15.83 7.30
C ASN A 316 -3.30 16.15 6.42
N ILE A 317 -3.95 15.13 5.86
CA ILE A 317 -5.25 15.30 5.17
C ILE A 317 -6.30 15.81 6.16
N LYS A 318 -6.42 15.19 7.33
CA LYS A 318 -7.36 15.61 8.36
C LYS A 318 -7.08 17.03 8.83
N ALA A 319 -5.81 17.37 9.07
CA ALA A 319 -5.42 18.72 9.47
C ALA A 319 -5.83 19.77 8.42
N ALA A 320 -5.70 19.45 7.12
CA ALA A 320 -6.11 20.35 6.04
C ALA A 320 -7.64 20.56 6.00
N LEU A 321 -8.42 19.54 6.40
CA LEU A 321 -9.88 19.60 6.38
C LEU A 321 -10.49 20.32 7.60
N VAL A 322 -9.82 20.28 8.75
CA VAL A 322 -10.34 20.86 10.01
C VAL A 322 -9.70 22.20 10.38
N ALA A 323 -8.70 22.62 9.65
CA ALA A 323 -7.96 23.87 9.91
C ALA A 323 -8.71 25.14 9.49
#